data_5258d41bd6b0fc01c00e0d6781b2d602
#
_entry.id   5258d41bd6b0fc01c00e0d6781b2d602
#
_cell.length_a   1.000
_cell.length_b   1.000
_cell.length_c   1.000
_cell.angle_alpha   90.00
_cell.angle_beta   90.00
_cell.angle_gamma   90.00
#
_symmetry.space_group_name_H-M   'P 1'
#
loop_
_entity.id
_entity.type
_entity.pdbx_description
1 polymer ?
#
loop_
_entity_poly.entity_id
_entity_poly.type
_entity_poly.pdbx_seq_one_letter_code
_entity_poly.pdbx_strand_id
1 'polypeptide(L)'
;MKKTFSFALGCLWRWHDSKNRGELIKYVEKLGVSGVEITLGYKEEISAFKISDKDKKWLKSLDYVSIHAPFSLLKEAKDQNEVISQLDAIKSLYQEVNAKNVIIHPDNLPSPKILEKYNFNISTENLMPRSKMGIAQMKKIFRKYPKNRLCLDVSHAYLWSELETKKIVDNFGEKISQIHLSGTYRKKDHQSLRGVTKKFLRSIEPIKELRVPIVIEEDIRKEKGERYLMEEVEYIKAMF
;
A
#
# COMPACT_ATOMS: atom_id res chain seq x y z
N MET A 1 14.57 -17.23 -3.51
CA MET A 1 13.38 -17.13 -2.65
C MET A 1 12.19 -16.73 -3.53
N LYS A 2 11.03 -17.33 -3.31
CA LYS A 2 9.79 -16.97 -4.03
C LYS A 2 9.37 -15.56 -3.61
N LYS A 3 8.96 -14.72 -4.56
CA LYS A 3 8.43 -13.38 -4.26
C LYS A 3 7.08 -13.49 -3.57
N THR A 4 6.83 -12.64 -2.58
CA THR A 4 5.54 -12.51 -1.91
C THR A 4 4.68 -11.53 -2.69
N PHE A 5 3.55 -11.99 -3.20
CA PHE A 5 2.55 -11.15 -3.84
C PHE A 5 1.38 -10.92 -2.92
N SER A 6 1.07 -9.67 -2.68
CA SER A 6 -0.06 -9.19 -1.89
C SER A 6 -1.05 -8.45 -2.78
N PHE A 7 -2.29 -8.36 -2.32
CA PHE A 7 -3.33 -7.62 -3.02
C PHE A 7 -3.95 -6.58 -2.08
N ALA A 8 -4.04 -5.32 -2.52
CA ALA A 8 -4.64 -4.26 -1.74
C ALA A 8 -6.17 -4.28 -1.84
N LEU A 9 -6.87 -4.30 -0.70
CA LEU A 9 -8.34 -4.25 -0.69
C LEU A 9 -8.87 -2.97 -1.35
N GLY A 10 -8.07 -1.89 -1.32
CA GLY A 10 -8.36 -0.64 -1.99
C GLY A 10 -8.58 -0.77 -3.50
N CYS A 11 -7.99 -1.78 -4.16
CA CYS A 11 -8.23 -2.05 -5.59
C CYS A 11 -9.69 -2.29 -5.91
N LEU A 12 -10.45 -2.80 -4.96
CA LEU A 12 -11.85 -3.20 -5.10
C LEU A 12 -12.84 -2.23 -4.44
N TRP A 13 -12.41 -1.00 -4.14
CA TRP A 13 -13.25 -0.05 -3.42
C TRP A 13 -14.62 0.22 -4.10
N ARG A 14 -14.70 0.04 -5.43
CA ARG A 14 -15.94 0.18 -6.21
C ARG A 14 -16.79 -1.10 -6.24
N TRP A 15 -16.32 -2.20 -5.65
CA TRP A 15 -17.04 -3.48 -5.69
C TRP A 15 -18.11 -3.58 -4.62
N HIS A 16 -18.05 -2.67 -3.65
CA HIS A 16 -18.97 -2.66 -2.53
C HIS A 16 -19.23 -1.22 -2.07
N ASP A 17 -20.49 -0.90 -1.77
CA ASP A 17 -20.91 0.41 -1.27
C ASP A 17 -20.69 0.57 0.24
N SER A 18 -20.37 -0.52 0.94
CA SER A 18 -20.11 -0.53 2.36
C SER A 18 -18.73 0.12 2.68
N LYS A 19 -18.68 0.85 3.79
CA LYS A 19 -17.40 1.32 4.36
C LYS A 19 -16.60 0.19 5.01
N ASN A 20 -17.19 -1.00 5.20
CA ASN A 20 -16.49 -2.18 5.71
C ASN A 20 -15.66 -2.86 4.63
N ARG A 21 -14.39 -2.50 4.53
CA ARG A 21 -13.45 -3.11 3.57
C ARG A 21 -13.19 -4.59 3.84
N GLY A 22 -13.52 -5.10 5.03
CA GLY A 22 -13.43 -6.54 5.33
C GLY A 22 -14.30 -7.40 4.41
N GLU A 23 -15.41 -6.87 3.91
CA GLU A 23 -16.28 -7.60 2.97
C GLU A 23 -15.64 -7.89 1.60
N LEU A 24 -14.51 -7.23 1.29
CA LEU A 24 -13.76 -7.45 0.05
C LEU A 24 -12.82 -8.68 0.13
N ILE A 25 -12.55 -9.17 1.33
CA ILE A 25 -11.65 -10.32 1.57
C ILE A 25 -12.09 -11.55 0.77
N LYS A 26 -13.39 -11.80 0.70
CA LYS A 26 -13.97 -12.95 -0.04
C LYS A 26 -13.57 -13.02 -1.53
N TYR A 27 -13.25 -11.88 -2.14
CA TYR A 27 -12.77 -11.83 -3.52
C TYR A 27 -11.27 -12.12 -3.58
N VAL A 28 -10.51 -11.64 -2.59
CA VAL A 28 -9.05 -11.76 -2.56
C VAL A 28 -8.61 -13.16 -2.14
N GLU A 29 -9.36 -13.87 -1.30
CA GLU A 29 -9.11 -15.28 -0.95
C GLU A 29 -8.94 -16.17 -2.18
N LYS A 30 -9.64 -15.87 -3.29
CA LYS A 30 -9.66 -16.65 -4.53
C LYS A 30 -8.44 -16.40 -5.44
N LEU A 31 -7.63 -15.37 -5.18
CA LEU A 31 -6.57 -14.91 -6.07
C LEU A 31 -5.25 -15.68 -5.94
N GLY A 32 -5.16 -16.58 -4.96
CA GLY A 32 -3.91 -17.31 -4.72
C GLY A 32 -2.72 -16.40 -4.40
N VAL A 33 -2.95 -15.22 -3.81
CA VAL A 33 -1.90 -14.33 -3.32
C VAL A 33 -1.44 -14.81 -1.94
N SER A 34 -0.18 -14.49 -1.61
CA SER A 34 0.42 -14.85 -0.32
C SER A 34 0.37 -13.69 0.70
N GLY A 35 -0.27 -12.58 0.35
CA GLY A 35 -0.43 -11.45 1.24
C GLY A 35 -1.64 -10.59 0.91
N VAL A 36 -1.99 -9.70 1.85
CA VAL A 36 -3.07 -8.72 1.71
C VAL A 36 -2.62 -7.39 2.30
N GLU A 37 -3.00 -6.30 1.62
CA GLU A 37 -2.99 -4.98 2.23
C GLU A 37 -4.42 -4.53 2.56
N ILE A 38 -4.66 -4.28 3.83
CA ILE A 38 -5.92 -3.71 4.32
C ILE A 38 -5.85 -2.20 4.08
N THR A 39 -6.51 -1.71 3.03
CA THR A 39 -6.51 -0.30 2.68
C THR A 39 -7.68 0.41 3.34
N LEU A 40 -7.37 1.34 4.22
CA LEU A 40 -8.32 2.23 4.90
C LEU A 40 -8.19 3.62 4.27
N GLY A 41 -9.06 3.94 3.30
CA GLY A 41 -8.99 5.21 2.56
C GLY A 41 -9.38 6.42 3.43
N TYR A 42 -10.38 6.24 4.30
CA TYR A 42 -10.95 7.29 5.13
C TYR A 42 -11.04 6.84 6.59
N LYS A 43 -11.09 7.80 7.53
CA LYS A 43 -11.15 7.53 8.96
C LYS A 43 -12.37 6.69 9.40
N GLU A 44 -13.50 6.86 8.72
CA GLU A 44 -14.72 6.10 8.99
C GLU A 44 -14.54 4.61 8.65
N GLU A 45 -13.66 4.27 7.74
CA GLU A 45 -13.37 2.88 7.37
C GLU A 45 -12.62 2.14 8.48
N ILE A 46 -11.85 2.85 9.34
CA ILE A 46 -11.21 2.26 10.50
C ILE A 46 -12.25 1.66 11.44
N SER A 47 -13.26 2.46 11.82
CA SER A 47 -14.32 2.01 12.73
C SER A 47 -15.31 1.06 12.09
N ALA A 48 -15.48 1.15 10.77
CA ALA A 48 -16.35 0.28 10.00
C ALA A 48 -15.71 -1.08 9.68
N PHE A 49 -14.38 -1.20 9.73
CA PHE A 49 -13.68 -2.43 9.37
C PHE A 49 -14.02 -3.55 10.34
N LYS A 50 -14.68 -4.57 9.81
CA LYS A 50 -15.07 -5.78 10.55
C LYS A 50 -14.75 -6.99 9.70
N ILE A 51 -14.21 -8.01 10.33
CA ILE A 51 -13.87 -9.29 9.72
C ILE A 51 -14.41 -10.43 10.57
N SER A 52 -14.78 -11.53 9.93
CA SER A 52 -15.18 -12.75 10.60
C SER A 52 -13.97 -13.47 11.22
N ASP A 53 -14.19 -14.37 12.15
CA ASP A 53 -13.10 -15.20 12.70
C ASP A 53 -12.46 -16.09 11.63
N LYS A 54 -13.22 -16.49 10.60
CA LYS A 54 -12.68 -17.17 9.42
C LYS A 54 -11.67 -16.29 8.70
N ASP A 55 -12.04 -15.04 8.39
CA ASP A 55 -11.18 -14.09 7.67
C ASP A 55 -9.94 -13.74 8.49
N LYS A 56 -10.09 -13.56 9.81
CA LYS A 56 -8.95 -13.36 10.73
C LYS A 56 -7.96 -14.52 10.67
N LYS A 57 -8.47 -15.74 10.71
CA LYS A 57 -7.65 -16.95 10.64
C LYS A 57 -6.92 -17.04 9.30
N TRP A 58 -7.61 -16.72 8.23
CA TRP A 58 -7.02 -16.68 6.89
C TRP A 58 -5.94 -15.61 6.78
N LEU A 59 -6.20 -14.35 7.17
CA LEU A 59 -5.21 -13.27 7.17
C LEU A 59 -3.95 -13.65 7.97
N LYS A 60 -4.12 -14.25 9.15
CA LYS A 60 -2.98 -14.72 9.97
C LYS A 60 -2.16 -15.83 9.33
N SER A 61 -2.72 -16.59 8.40
CA SER A 61 -2.02 -17.66 7.68
C SER A 61 -1.20 -17.17 6.47
N LEU A 62 -1.38 -15.90 6.08
CA LEU A 62 -0.65 -15.31 4.97
C LEU A 62 0.80 -14.95 5.34
N ASP A 63 1.69 -15.00 4.37
CA ASP A 63 3.10 -14.63 4.53
C ASP A 63 3.26 -13.13 4.89
N TYR A 64 2.35 -12.29 4.37
CA TYR A 64 2.43 -10.85 4.55
C TYR A 64 1.06 -10.18 4.62
N VAL A 65 0.85 -9.41 5.69
CA VAL A 65 -0.31 -8.51 5.82
C VAL A 65 0.23 -7.13 6.14
N SER A 66 -0.24 -6.11 5.42
CA SER A 66 0.00 -4.70 5.71
C SER A 66 -1.31 -3.93 5.89
N ILE A 67 -1.22 -2.75 6.51
CA ILE A 67 -2.35 -1.86 6.68
C ILE A 67 -1.97 -0.52 6.06
N HIS A 68 -2.74 -0.05 5.09
CA HIS A 68 -2.63 1.31 4.59
C HIS A 68 -3.54 2.20 5.42
N ALA A 69 -2.96 3.14 6.17
CA ALA A 69 -3.69 4.10 6.99
C ALA A 69 -4.44 5.11 6.11
N PRO A 70 -5.49 5.78 6.63
CA PRO A 70 -6.24 6.79 5.89
C PRO A 70 -5.35 7.85 5.25
N PHE A 71 -5.70 8.22 4.00
CA PHE A 71 -4.97 9.21 3.21
C PHE A 71 -4.93 10.61 3.85
N SER A 72 -5.83 10.85 4.79
CA SER A 72 -6.03 12.13 5.47
C SER A 72 -5.94 12.02 7.00
N LEU A 73 -5.18 11.03 7.51
CA LEU A 73 -5.04 10.72 8.94
C LEU A 73 -4.87 11.95 9.85
N LEU A 74 -4.05 12.92 9.44
CA LEU A 74 -3.86 14.18 10.17
C LEU A 74 -4.80 15.29 9.71
N LYS A 75 -5.05 15.38 8.40
CA LYS A 75 -5.75 16.53 7.79
C LYS A 75 -7.22 16.63 8.20
N GLU A 76 -7.85 15.48 8.45
CA GLU A 76 -9.26 15.39 8.83
C GLU A 76 -9.46 15.19 10.34
N ALA A 77 -8.38 15.01 11.09
CA ALA A 77 -8.46 14.93 12.54
C ALA A 77 -8.73 16.32 13.15
N LYS A 78 -9.70 16.39 14.04
CA LYS A 78 -10.08 17.63 14.74
C LYS A 78 -8.98 18.10 15.68
N ASP A 79 -8.32 17.14 16.33
CA ASP A 79 -7.25 17.38 17.30
C ASP A 79 -6.31 16.17 17.41
N GLN A 80 -5.32 16.29 18.28
CA GLN A 80 -4.34 15.23 18.51
C GLN A 80 -4.97 13.96 19.14
N ASN A 81 -6.05 14.07 19.89
CA ASN A 81 -6.69 12.91 20.53
C ASN A 81 -7.40 12.06 19.46
N GLU A 82 -8.00 12.68 18.45
CA GLU A 82 -8.57 11.94 17.32
C GLU A 82 -7.49 11.19 16.54
N VAL A 83 -6.31 11.79 16.33
CA VAL A 83 -5.16 11.09 15.71
C VAL A 83 -4.73 9.88 16.53
N ILE A 84 -4.63 10.04 17.86
CA ILE A 84 -4.28 8.97 18.79
C ILE A 84 -5.33 7.85 18.74
N SER A 85 -6.61 8.20 18.77
CA SER A 85 -7.72 7.23 18.67
C SER A 85 -7.68 6.42 17.37
N GLN A 86 -7.40 7.06 16.23
CA GLN A 86 -7.23 6.38 14.97
C GLN A 86 -6.01 5.42 14.98
N LEU A 87 -4.89 5.86 15.54
CA LEU A 87 -3.69 5.03 15.66
C LEU A 87 -3.90 3.86 16.62
N ASP A 88 -4.66 4.03 17.71
CA ASP A 88 -5.00 2.94 18.65
C ASP A 88 -5.88 1.89 17.94
N ALA A 89 -6.83 2.32 17.12
CA ALA A 89 -7.65 1.40 16.34
C ALA A 89 -6.82 0.66 15.27
N ILE A 90 -5.90 1.35 14.58
CA ILE A 90 -4.95 0.73 13.66
C ILE A 90 -4.05 -0.27 14.41
N LYS A 91 -3.59 0.06 15.63
CA LYS A 91 -2.79 -0.85 16.46
C LYS A 91 -3.56 -2.11 16.82
N SER A 92 -4.83 -1.97 17.20
CA SER A 92 -5.68 -3.12 17.49
C SER A 92 -5.83 -4.03 16.28
N LEU A 93 -6.12 -3.45 15.12
CA LEU A 93 -6.20 -4.19 13.85
C LEU A 93 -4.87 -4.86 13.49
N TYR A 94 -3.75 -4.14 13.63
CA TYR A 94 -2.39 -4.65 13.36
C TYR A 94 -2.11 -5.93 14.15
N GLN A 95 -2.47 -5.93 15.42
CA GLN A 95 -2.32 -7.10 16.30
C GLN A 95 -3.31 -8.22 15.94
N GLU A 96 -4.56 -7.82 15.66
CA GLU A 96 -5.64 -8.75 15.33
C GLU A 96 -5.36 -9.60 14.10
N VAL A 97 -4.75 -9.03 13.06
CA VAL A 97 -4.45 -9.72 11.79
C VAL A 97 -2.99 -10.14 11.66
N ASN A 98 -2.15 -9.92 12.68
CA ASN A 98 -0.71 -10.16 12.65
C ASN A 98 -0.01 -9.40 11.51
N ALA A 99 -0.42 -8.15 11.28
CA ALA A 99 0.18 -7.33 10.23
C ALA A 99 1.68 -7.11 10.46
N LYS A 100 2.42 -6.86 9.39
CA LYS A 100 3.88 -6.69 9.40
C LYS A 100 4.29 -5.24 9.20
N ASN A 101 3.39 -4.40 8.65
CA ASN A 101 3.71 -3.04 8.25
C ASN A 101 2.46 -2.16 8.28
N VAL A 102 2.63 -0.87 8.56
CA VAL A 102 1.61 0.17 8.42
C VAL A 102 2.14 1.23 7.48
N ILE A 103 1.40 1.51 6.41
CA ILE A 103 1.73 2.55 5.45
C ILE A 103 1.05 3.85 5.86
N ILE A 104 1.83 4.93 5.95
CA ILE A 104 1.32 6.27 6.24
C ILE A 104 1.91 7.24 5.22
N HIS A 105 1.08 8.00 4.55
CA HIS A 105 1.52 9.04 3.62
C HIS A 105 2.43 10.06 4.32
N PRO A 106 3.47 10.55 3.66
CA PRO A 106 4.47 11.43 4.27
C PRO A 106 3.91 12.76 4.79
N ASP A 107 2.84 13.26 4.17
CA ASP A 107 2.13 14.48 4.54
C ASP A 107 1.09 14.27 5.66
N ASN A 108 0.96 13.03 6.13
CA ASN A 108 0.08 12.60 7.22
C ASN A 108 0.82 11.88 8.35
N LEU A 109 2.16 11.95 8.40
CA LEU A 109 2.94 11.39 9.49
C LEU A 109 2.72 12.17 10.80
N PRO A 110 2.16 11.55 11.85
CA PRO A 110 2.11 12.11 13.18
C PRO A 110 3.52 12.46 13.70
N SER A 111 3.61 13.31 14.71
CA SER A 111 4.92 13.65 15.27
C SER A 111 5.68 12.40 15.76
N PRO A 112 7.03 12.39 15.74
CA PRO A 112 7.80 11.26 16.25
C PRO A 112 7.39 10.85 17.67
N LYS A 113 7.15 11.83 18.55
CA LYS A 113 6.71 11.62 19.95
C LYS A 113 5.38 10.82 20.04
N ILE A 114 4.47 11.00 19.07
CA ILE A 114 3.24 10.21 19.02
C ILE A 114 3.54 8.81 18.53
N LEU A 115 4.29 8.67 17.42
CA LEU A 115 4.57 7.39 16.81
C LEU A 115 5.42 6.46 17.68
N GLU A 116 6.30 7.00 18.53
CA GLU A 116 7.11 6.25 19.50
C GLU A 116 6.29 5.45 20.51
N LYS A 117 5.01 5.78 20.69
CA LYS A 117 4.08 5.04 21.56
C LYS A 117 3.57 3.74 20.93
N TYR A 118 3.87 3.52 19.64
CA TYR A 118 3.36 2.39 18.85
C TYR A 118 4.50 1.47 18.42
N ASN A 119 4.30 0.17 18.60
CA ASN A 119 5.28 -0.87 18.28
C ASN A 119 4.99 -1.54 16.92
N PHE A 120 4.42 -0.82 15.96
CA PHE A 120 4.30 -1.33 14.61
C PHE A 120 5.37 -0.74 13.68
N ASN A 121 5.77 -1.50 12.68
CA ASN A 121 6.65 -1.01 11.63
C ASN A 121 5.89 0.00 10.77
N ILE A 122 6.50 1.14 10.48
CA ILE A 122 5.92 2.19 9.66
C ILE A 122 6.69 2.31 8.36
N SER A 123 5.98 2.32 7.26
CA SER A 123 6.51 2.71 5.96
C SER A 123 5.83 3.97 5.46
N THR A 124 6.63 4.84 4.87
CA THR A 124 6.16 6.07 4.26
C THR A 124 6.21 5.90 2.75
N GLU A 125 5.13 6.22 2.07
CA GLU A 125 5.02 6.04 0.63
C GLU A 125 5.57 7.24 -0.15
N ASN A 126 6.20 7.02 -1.31
CA ASN A 126 6.50 8.11 -2.24
C ASN A 126 5.23 8.54 -2.97
N LEU A 127 4.99 9.84 -3.01
CA LEU A 127 3.80 10.40 -3.62
C LEU A 127 4.06 10.97 -5.02
N MET A 128 3.01 11.14 -5.80
CA MET A 128 3.05 11.73 -7.13
C MET A 128 3.46 13.21 -7.12
N PRO A 129 3.84 13.82 -8.27
CA PRO A 129 4.41 15.18 -8.35
C PRO A 129 3.58 16.29 -7.72
N ARG A 130 2.25 16.20 -7.76
CA ARG A 130 1.35 17.21 -7.17
C ARG A 130 1.55 17.41 -5.67
N SER A 131 2.08 16.39 -4.98
CA SER A 131 2.40 16.46 -3.55
C SER A 131 3.64 17.29 -3.25
N LYS A 132 4.50 17.53 -4.25
CA LYS A 132 5.83 18.15 -4.12
C LYS A 132 6.78 17.38 -3.18
N MET A 133 6.48 16.11 -2.89
CA MET A 133 7.23 15.25 -1.96
C MET A 133 8.24 14.37 -2.71
N GLY A 134 9.18 14.99 -3.43
CA GLY A 134 10.24 14.28 -4.15
C GLY A 134 11.37 13.79 -3.23
N ILE A 135 12.43 13.23 -3.83
CA ILE A 135 13.57 12.59 -3.13
C ILE A 135 14.19 13.49 -2.04
N ALA A 136 14.32 14.78 -2.30
CA ALA A 136 14.90 15.72 -1.31
C ALA A 136 14.05 15.82 -0.03
N GLN A 137 12.72 15.86 -0.19
CA GLN A 137 11.78 15.88 0.92
C GLN A 137 11.75 14.53 1.65
N MET A 138 11.79 13.43 0.92
CA MET A 138 11.88 12.09 1.52
C MET A 138 13.15 11.93 2.36
N LYS A 139 14.30 12.46 1.91
CA LYS A 139 15.54 12.50 2.73
C LYS A 139 15.33 13.26 4.04
N LYS A 140 14.57 14.37 4.04
CA LYS A 140 14.24 15.10 5.28
C LYS A 140 13.33 14.28 6.20
N ILE A 141 12.34 13.58 5.62
CA ILE A 141 11.44 12.70 6.37
C ILE A 141 12.25 11.59 7.06
N PHE A 142 13.10 10.85 6.34
CA PHE A 142 13.88 9.77 6.94
C PHE A 142 14.93 10.23 7.95
N ARG A 143 15.38 11.50 7.89
CA ARG A 143 16.17 12.11 8.98
C ARG A 143 15.34 12.36 10.22
N LYS A 144 14.09 12.84 10.05
CA LYS A 144 13.16 13.10 11.17
C LYS A 144 12.57 11.82 11.76
N TYR A 145 12.38 10.78 10.92
CA TYR A 145 11.80 9.48 11.28
C TYR A 145 12.76 8.35 10.88
N PRO A 146 13.90 8.19 11.58
CA PRO A 146 14.97 7.28 11.15
C PRO A 146 14.56 5.81 11.13
N LYS A 147 13.58 5.41 11.95
CA LYS A 147 13.04 4.05 12.00
C LYS A 147 12.05 3.74 10.87
N ASN A 148 11.49 4.78 10.23
CA ASN A 148 10.53 4.56 9.14
C ASN A 148 11.24 3.92 7.95
N ARG A 149 10.49 3.07 7.27
CA ARG A 149 10.86 2.44 6.02
C ARG A 149 10.12 3.11 4.85
N LEU A 150 10.36 2.63 3.66
CA LEU A 150 9.76 3.13 2.42
C LEU A 150 8.82 2.09 1.82
N CYS A 151 7.60 2.48 1.53
CA CYS A 151 6.75 1.83 0.56
C CYS A 151 7.01 2.48 -0.81
N LEU A 152 7.57 1.72 -1.77
CA LEU A 152 7.86 2.24 -3.10
C LEU A 152 6.65 2.04 -4.01
N ASP A 153 5.90 3.12 -4.29
CA ASP A 153 4.89 3.13 -5.35
C ASP A 153 5.54 3.48 -6.69
N VAL A 154 5.51 2.52 -7.62
CA VAL A 154 6.14 2.67 -8.94
C VAL A 154 5.32 3.52 -9.89
N SER A 155 4.00 3.56 -9.76
CA SER A 155 3.13 4.39 -10.57
C SER A 155 3.30 5.86 -10.22
N HIS A 156 3.38 6.18 -8.94
CA HIS A 156 3.70 7.51 -8.44
C HIS A 156 5.11 7.96 -8.88
N ALA A 157 6.10 7.06 -8.79
CA ALA A 157 7.46 7.34 -9.24
C ALA A 157 7.48 7.67 -10.74
N TYR A 158 6.81 6.86 -11.58
CA TYR A 158 6.78 7.10 -13.02
C TYR A 158 6.17 8.45 -13.41
N LEU A 159 5.22 8.96 -12.63
CA LEU A 159 4.64 10.29 -12.87
C LEU A 159 5.63 11.43 -12.69
N TRP A 160 6.69 11.25 -11.89
CA TRP A 160 7.80 12.21 -11.80
C TRP A 160 8.72 12.11 -13.02
N SER A 161 9.20 10.93 -13.31
CA SER A 161 10.03 10.63 -14.47
C SER A 161 10.19 9.12 -14.65
N GLU A 162 10.58 8.68 -15.86
CA GLU A 162 10.88 7.27 -16.15
C GLU A 162 12.06 6.72 -15.35
N LEU A 163 12.94 7.57 -14.88
CA LEU A 163 14.10 7.19 -14.08
C LEU A 163 13.85 7.27 -12.57
N GLU A 164 12.65 7.71 -12.15
CA GLU A 164 12.42 8.01 -10.74
C GLU A 164 12.44 6.75 -9.87
N THR A 165 11.87 5.63 -10.34
CA THR A 165 11.96 4.36 -9.63
C THR A 165 13.42 3.99 -9.36
N LYS A 166 14.28 4.07 -10.38
CA LYS A 166 15.71 3.81 -10.22
C LYS A 166 16.35 4.74 -9.21
N LYS A 167 16.09 6.05 -9.31
CA LYS A 167 16.63 7.05 -8.36
C LYS A 167 16.19 6.76 -6.92
N ILE A 168 14.93 6.34 -6.71
CA ILE A 168 14.43 5.98 -5.39
C ILE A 168 15.15 4.74 -4.87
N VAL A 169 15.31 3.71 -5.70
CA VAL A 169 16.06 2.50 -5.35
C VAL A 169 17.52 2.83 -5.01
N ASP A 170 18.19 3.63 -5.83
CA ASP A 170 19.59 4.04 -5.60
C ASP A 170 19.75 4.84 -4.28
N ASN A 171 18.76 5.65 -3.88
CA ASN A 171 18.86 6.49 -2.69
C ASN A 171 18.34 5.81 -1.40
N PHE A 172 17.39 4.86 -1.53
CA PHE A 172 16.65 4.32 -0.39
C PHE A 172 16.48 2.80 -0.42
N GLY A 173 17.20 2.06 -1.27
CA GLY A 173 17.01 0.63 -1.47
C GLY A 173 16.93 -0.18 -0.17
N GLU A 174 17.84 0.09 0.78
CA GLU A 174 17.86 -0.58 2.09
C GLU A 174 16.65 -0.24 2.98
N LYS A 175 15.98 0.90 2.73
CA LYS A 175 14.78 1.31 3.45
C LYS A 175 13.49 0.76 2.84
N ILE A 176 13.51 0.28 1.60
CA ILE A 176 12.31 -0.25 0.96
C ILE A 176 11.85 -1.50 1.72
N SER A 177 10.59 -1.53 2.14
CA SER A 177 9.98 -2.63 2.89
C SER A 177 8.90 -3.35 2.09
N GLN A 178 8.28 -2.66 1.15
CA GLN A 178 7.30 -3.20 0.20
C GLN A 178 7.21 -2.30 -1.03
N ILE A 179 6.59 -2.81 -2.06
CA ILE A 179 6.35 -2.13 -3.33
C ILE A 179 4.85 -2.08 -3.58
N HIS A 180 4.32 -0.90 -3.90
CA HIS A 180 3.00 -0.76 -4.52
C HIS A 180 3.18 -0.83 -6.04
N LEU A 181 2.52 -1.81 -6.65
CA LEU A 181 2.65 -2.11 -8.07
C LEU A 181 1.34 -1.89 -8.79
N SER A 182 1.32 -0.89 -9.64
CA SER A 182 0.27 -0.61 -10.59
C SER A 182 0.85 0.10 -11.80
N GLY A 183 0.08 0.17 -12.87
CA GLY A 183 0.48 0.87 -14.09
C GLY A 183 0.14 2.35 -14.07
N THR A 184 0.62 3.04 -15.10
CA THR A 184 0.27 4.45 -15.37
C THR A 184 -0.14 4.60 -16.82
N TYR A 185 -1.30 5.19 -17.06
CA TYR A 185 -1.80 5.47 -18.39
C TYR A 185 -2.38 6.88 -18.48
N ARG A 186 -1.95 7.68 -19.49
CA ARG A 186 -2.39 9.08 -19.68
C ARG A 186 -2.33 9.93 -18.39
N LYS A 187 -1.22 9.83 -17.65
CA LYS A 187 -0.99 10.51 -16.37
C LYS A 187 -1.94 10.10 -15.22
N LYS A 188 -2.65 8.99 -15.37
CA LYS A 188 -3.41 8.35 -14.28
C LYS A 188 -2.60 7.20 -13.72
N ASP A 189 -2.49 7.15 -12.42
CA ASP A 189 -1.95 6.07 -11.62
C ASP A 189 -2.97 4.92 -11.44
N HIS A 190 -2.57 3.89 -10.72
CA HIS A 190 -3.40 2.72 -10.39
C HIS A 190 -4.11 2.06 -11.58
N GLN A 191 -3.43 2.02 -12.73
CA GLN A 191 -3.93 1.37 -13.94
C GLN A 191 -3.37 -0.05 -14.08
N SER A 192 -4.07 -0.89 -14.86
CA SER A 192 -3.60 -2.24 -15.19
C SER A 192 -2.23 -2.23 -15.86
N LEU A 193 -1.37 -3.17 -15.47
CA LEU A 193 -0.06 -3.36 -16.10
C LEU A 193 -0.16 -3.92 -17.53
N ARG A 194 -1.26 -4.55 -17.91
CA ARG A 194 -1.46 -5.02 -19.31
C ARG A 194 -1.58 -3.88 -20.31
N GLY A 195 -1.99 -2.70 -19.86
CA GLY A 195 -2.21 -1.53 -20.71
C GLY A 195 -1.05 -0.54 -20.77
N VAL A 196 0.03 -0.79 -20.05
CA VAL A 196 1.15 0.17 -19.97
C VAL A 196 2.09 0.10 -21.16
N THR A 197 2.87 1.15 -21.35
CA THR A 197 3.87 1.21 -22.42
C THR A 197 5.12 0.38 -22.08
N LYS A 198 5.87 -0.05 -23.11
CA LYS A 198 7.20 -0.66 -22.91
C LYS A 198 8.16 0.24 -22.11
N LYS A 199 7.96 1.55 -22.16
CA LYS A 199 8.72 2.56 -21.44
C LYS A 199 8.44 2.47 -19.93
N PHE A 200 7.18 2.33 -19.56
CA PHE A 200 6.79 2.05 -18.18
C PHE A 200 7.40 0.75 -17.68
N LEU A 201 7.28 -0.35 -18.43
CA LEU A 201 7.85 -1.64 -18.04
C LEU A 201 9.35 -1.57 -17.78
N ARG A 202 10.10 -0.84 -18.62
CA ARG A 202 11.54 -0.60 -18.39
C ARG A 202 11.80 0.21 -17.12
N SER A 203 10.94 1.17 -16.79
CA SER A 203 11.13 2.01 -15.60
C SER A 203 11.02 1.24 -14.28
N ILE A 204 10.30 0.11 -14.28
CA ILE A 204 10.12 -0.73 -13.09
C ILE A 204 11.14 -1.88 -12.99
N GLU A 205 12.02 -2.08 -13.98
CA GLU A 205 13.06 -3.13 -13.90
C GLU A 205 13.88 -3.11 -12.59
N PRO A 206 14.23 -1.94 -12.01
CA PRO A 206 15.00 -1.90 -10.76
C PRO A 206 14.33 -2.60 -9.56
N ILE A 207 12.99 -2.78 -9.57
CA ILE A 207 12.32 -3.45 -8.46
C ILE A 207 12.43 -4.98 -8.52
N LYS A 208 12.83 -5.55 -9.64
CA LYS A 208 12.97 -7.00 -9.79
C LYS A 208 14.00 -7.60 -8.85
N GLU A 209 15.05 -6.84 -8.54
CA GLU A 209 16.13 -7.25 -7.64
C GLU A 209 15.77 -7.11 -6.15
N LEU A 210 14.71 -6.36 -5.84
CA LEU A 210 14.31 -6.13 -4.46
C LEU A 210 13.61 -7.38 -3.88
N ARG A 211 14.02 -7.80 -2.69
CA ARG A 211 13.48 -8.97 -1.97
C ARG A 211 12.44 -8.54 -0.93
N VAL A 212 11.44 -7.80 -1.37
CA VAL A 212 10.37 -7.28 -0.53
C VAL A 212 9.00 -7.66 -1.13
N PRO A 213 7.93 -7.68 -0.34
CA PRO A 213 6.58 -7.94 -0.84
C PRO A 213 6.17 -6.96 -1.93
N ILE A 214 5.49 -7.47 -2.95
CA ILE A 214 4.85 -6.69 -4.00
C ILE A 214 3.35 -6.67 -3.72
N VAL A 215 2.79 -5.49 -3.49
CA VAL A 215 1.37 -5.26 -3.29
C VAL A 215 0.77 -4.75 -4.60
N ILE A 216 -0.15 -5.49 -5.16
CA ILE A 216 -0.90 -5.09 -6.35
C ILE A 216 -1.90 -4.01 -5.92
N GLU A 217 -1.81 -2.83 -6.55
CA GLU A 217 -2.61 -1.66 -6.19
C GLU A 217 -3.23 -0.99 -7.43
N GLU A 218 -4.07 -1.73 -8.13
CA GLU A 218 -4.78 -1.27 -9.32
C GLU A 218 -6.23 -0.87 -9.01
N ASP A 219 -6.75 0.20 -9.61
CA ASP A 219 -8.17 0.58 -9.54
C ASP A 219 -9.01 -0.31 -10.48
N ILE A 220 -9.51 -1.42 -9.96
CA ILE A 220 -10.24 -2.42 -10.74
C ILE A 220 -11.74 -2.19 -10.61
N ARG A 221 -12.39 -1.87 -11.72
CA ARG A 221 -13.84 -1.66 -11.76
C ARG A 221 -14.60 -2.98 -11.67
N LYS A 222 -15.75 -2.98 -10.99
CA LYS A 222 -16.61 -4.15 -10.77
C LYS A 222 -17.08 -4.81 -12.07
N GLU A 223 -17.32 -4.02 -13.11
CA GLU A 223 -17.77 -4.50 -14.42
C GLU A 223 -16.78 -5.42 -15.11
N LYS A 224 -15.50 -5.39 -14.69
CA LYS A 224 -14.46 -6.31 -15.18
C LYS A 224 -14.67 -7.74 -14.68
N GLY A 225 -15.25 -7.90 -13.50
CA GLY A 225 -15.56 -9.19 -12.89
C GLY A 225 -14.36 -9.93 -12.29
N GLU A 226 -14.65 -11.00 -11.54
CA GLU A 226 -13.64 -11.77 -10.81
C GLU A 226 -12.61 -12.46 -11.74
N ARG A 227 -13.03 -12.89 -12.92
CA ARG A 227 -12.12 -13.51 -13.89
C ARG A 227 -11.01 -12.58 -14.31
N TYR A 228 -11.34 -11.32 -14.63
CA TYR A 228 -10.34 -10.30 -14.98
C TYR A 228 -9.35 -10.08 -13.83
N LEU A 229 -9.85 -10.05 -12.60
CA LEU A 229 -9.04 -9.90 -11.40
C LEU A 229 -8.00 -11.02 -11.26
N MET A 230 -8.43 -12.28 -11.46
CA MET A 230 -7.53 -13.44 -11.43
C MET A 230 -6.48 -13.37 -12.55
N GLU A 231 -6.90 -13.05 -13.77
CA GLU A 231 -6.00 -12.92 -14.94
C GLU A 231 -4.98 -11.79 -14.75
N GLU A 232 -5.35 -10.69 -14.09
CA GLU A 232 -4.43 -9.57 -13.77
C GLU A 232 -3.36 -10.01 -12.77
N VAL A 233 -3.77 -10.68 -11.69
CA VAL A 233 -2.84 -11.20 -10.69
C VAL A 233 -1.86 -12.21 -11.30
N GLU A 234 -2.34 -13.14 -12.12
CA GLU A 234 -1.46 -14.12 -12.78
C GLU A 234 -0.52 -13.45 -13.81
N TYR A 235 -0.98 -12.45 -14.54
CA TYR A 235 -0.13 -11.66 -15.43
C TYR A 235 1.02 -11.00 -14.67
N ILE A 236 0.71 -10.37 -13.52
CA ILE A 236 1.72 -9.72 -12.68
C ILE A 236 2.70 -10.73 -12.11
N LYS A 237 2.22 -11.86 -11.58
CA LYS A 237 3.09 -12.92 -11.05
C LYS A 237 4.07 -13.45 -12.11
N ALA A 238 3.62 -13.55 -13.36
CA ALA A 238 4.47 -14.02 -14.46
C ALA A 238 5.58 -13.03 -14.87
N MET A 239 5.51 -11.76 -14.43
CA MET A 239 6.52 -10.74 -14.74
C MET A 239 7.73 -10.77 -13.80
N PHE A 240 7.61 -11.39 -12.62
CA PHE A 240 8.56 -11.36 -11.50
C PHE A 240 8.97 -12.76 -11.04
#